data_0604264493d42f0514e4917a9c41bacc
#
_entry.id   0604264493d42f0514e4917a9c41bacc
#
_cell.length_a   1.000
_cell.length_b   1.000
_cell.length_c   1.000
_cell.angle_alpha   90.00
_cell.angle_beta   90.00
_cell.angle_gamma   90.00
#
_symmetry.space_group_name_H-M   'P 1'
#
loop_
_entity.id
_entity.type
_entity.pdbx_description
1 polymer ?
#
loop_
_entity_poly.entity_id
_entity_poly.type
_entity_poly.pdbx_seq_one_letter_code
_entity_poly.pdbx_strand_id
1 'polypeptide(L)'
;MSDKYDVIVIGGGPAGYVAAIRCAQLGLNTACVEKWINKQGKPALGGTCLNVGCIPSKALLESSQRFYDAKNNFDDHGIVATSVSADVPKMIQTKDKIVQELTGGIEGLFRANKVTWLKGTGTLLPEKQVEVTDLNNSKSVCSAENIILATGSNSIEIPSVPLQGDIIVDSAGALDWETVPEKLCVIGAGVIGLELGSVWRRLGAEVVVLEAQEAFLPMVDDEIAKDSLKQFTKQGLDIKLGARVMASSVNANKVNIEYTDKDGEQKLQIDRVIVAVGRRSNIDQLTMPETNLLFDERGLVHVNGACETNLPGVWAIGDLVRGPMLAHKGSEEGVAVAERIAGHQCHLNYDAIPSVIYTHPEISWVGKTEEQLKEEGVNYKKGVFPFLASGRAKAMQDTSGMVKILADAATDTMLGMHIVGPHSSELIGHGVLTLEFEGSVEDIVRTVFSHPTLSEAIHEAALSCDGRAIHIPNRNR
;
A
#
# COMPACT_ATOMS: atom_id res chain seq x y z
N MET A 1 -35.28 -8.93 -21.16
CA MET A 1 -34.03 -9.06 -21.98
C MET A 1 -32.90 -8.83 -21.03
N SER A 2 -31.90 -9.73 -20.97
CA SER A 2 -30.69 -9.47 -20.18
C SER A 2 -29.91 -8.33 -20.79
N ASP A 3 -29.45 -7.38 -19.98
CA ASP A 3 -28.59 -6.32 -20.46
C ASP A 3 -27.27 -6.93 -20.97
N LYS A 4 -26.85 -6.54 -22.18
CA LYS A 4 -25.64 -7.05 -22.82
C LYS A 4 -24.59 -5.94 -22.87
N TYR A 5 -23.37 -6.24 -22.42
CA TYR A 5 -22.22 -5.35 -22.42
C TYR A 5 -21.06 -5.95 -23.23
N ASP A 6 -20.11 -5.13 -23.63
CA ASP A 6 -18.84 -5.61 -24.15
C ASP A 6 -17.94 -6.06 -23.00
N VAL A 7 -17.98 -5.29 -21.87
CA VAL A 7 -17.20 -5.59 -20.66
C VAL A 7 -18.04 -5.40 -19.40
N ILE A 8 -17.99 -6.37 -18.49
CA ILE A 8 -18.47 -6.21 -17.12
C ILE A 8 -17.27 -6.35 -16.16
N VAL A 9 -17.07 -5.33 -15.31
CA VAL A 9 -16.06 -5.35 -14.25
C VAL A 9 -16.75 -5.67 -12.91
N ILE A 10 -16.26 -6.66 -12.17
CA ILE A 10 -16.78 -7.02 -10.85
C ILE A 10 -15.83 -6.47 -9.78
N GLY A 11 -16.24 -5.41 -9.09
CA GLY A 11 -15.47 -4.66 -8.11
C GLY A 11 -15.08 -3.26 -8.60
N GLY A 12 -15.40 -2.23 -7.82
CA GLY A 12 -15.17 -0.81 -8.11
C GLY A 12 -14.00 -0.20 -7.33
N GLY A 13 -13.04 -1.02 -6.85
CA GLY A 13 -11.78 -0.58 -6.27
C GLY A 13 -10.80 -0.05 -7.32
N PRO A 14 -9.55 0.35 -6.93
CA PRO A 14 -8.58 0.96 -7.85
C PRO A 14 -8.37 0.18 -9.15
N ALA A 15 -8.23 -1.13 -9.07
CA ALA A 15 -8.09 -1.97 -10.26
C ALA A 15 -9.35 -1.92 -11.14
N GLY A 16 -10.53 -2.08 -10.52
CA GLY A 16 -11.78 -2.20 -11.27
C GLY A 16 -12.30 -0.90 -11.85
N TYR A 17 -12.30 0.21 -11.08
CA TYR A 17 -12.80 1.47 -11.64
C TYR A 17 -11.89 2.02 -12.75
N VAL A 18 -10.57 1.81 -12.63
CA VAL A 18 -9.63 2.19 -13.68
C VAL A 18 -9.85 1.36 -14.94
N ALA A 19 -9.96 0.03 -14.79
CA ALA A 19 -10.29 -0.86 -15.92
C ALA A 19 -11.59 -0.47 -16.60
N ALA A 20 -12.66 -0.21 -15.83
CA ALA A 20 -13.97 0.16 -16.37
C ALA A 20 -13.92 1.50 -17.16
N ILE A 21 -13.24 2.52 -16.62
CA ILE A 21 -13.06 3.79 -17.31
C ILE A 21 -12.25 3.59 -18.57
N ARG A 22 -11.13 2.83 -18.52
CA ARG A 22 -10.29 2.63 -19.70
C ARG A 22 -11.00 1.84 -20.78
N CYS A 23 -11.74 0.78 -20.46
CA CYS A 23 -12.60 0.07 -21.41
C CYS A 23 -13.57 1.02 -22.12
N ALA A 24 -14.25 1.89 -21.36
CA ALA A 24 -15.19 2.87 -21.92
C ALA A 24 -14.50 3.90 -22.83
N GLN A 25 -13.29 4.38 -22.47
CA GLN A 25 -12.49 5.28 -23.29
C GLN A 25 -12.07 4.63 -24.62
N LEU A 26 -11.91 3.31 -24.64
CA LEU A 26 -11.61 2.52 -25.84
C LEU A 26 -12.87 2.21 -26.69
N GLY A 27 -14.02 2.74 -26.30
CA GLY A 27 -15.29 2.63 -27.05
C GLY A 27 -16.12 1.40 -26.69
N LEU A 28 -15.75 0.64 -25.67
CA LEU A 28 -16.47 -0.55 -25.23
C LEU A 28 -17.65 -0.18 -24.30
N ASN A 29 -18.82 -0.78 -24.56
CA ASN A 29 -20.00 -0.65 -23.69
C ASN A 29 -19.72 -1.36 -22.35
N THR A 30 -19.47 -0.60 -21.28
CA THR A 30 -18.90 -1.10 -20.04
C THR A 30 -19.84 -0.90 -18.86
N ALA A 31 -19.99 -1.95 -18.05
CA ALA A 31 -20.61 -1.90 -16.73
C ALA A 31 -19.58 -2.24 -15.62
N CYS A 32 -19.78 -1.66 -14.44
CA CYS A 32 -19.03 -2.00 -13.22
C CYS A 32 -19.99 -2.32 -12.09
N VAL A 33 -19.81 -3.49 -11.47
CA VAL A 33 -20.60 -3.95 -10.33
C VAL A 33 -19.83 -3.62 -9.05
N GLU A 34 -20.43 -2.86 -8.12
CA GLU A 34 -19.82 -2.53 -6.83
C GLU A 34 -20.84 -2.58 -5.69
N LYS A 35 -20.49 -3.30 -4.61
CA LYS A 35 -21.34 -3.53 -3.43
C LYS A 35 -21.08 -2.57 -2.27
N TRP A 36 -20.00 -1.78 -2.32
CA TRP A 36 -19.55 -0.97 -1.20
C TRP A 36 -20.61 0.03 -0.73
N ILE A 37 -20.85 0.05 0.57
CA ILE A 37 -21.72 1.00 1.24
C ILE A 37 -20.87 1.85 2.18
N ASN A 38 -20.92 3.16 2.03
CA ASN A 38 -20.20 4.09 2.88
C ASN A 38 -20.84 4.25 4.27
N LYS A 39 -20.19 5.01 5.15
CA LYS A 39 -20.67 5.28 6.52
C LYS A 39 -22.03 5.95 6.59
N GLN A 40 -22.47 6.61 5.52
CA GLN A 40 -23.79 7.26 5.43
C GLN A 40 -24.86 6.30 4.87
N GLY A 41 -24.57 5.02 4.72
CA GLY A 41 -25.48 4.00 4.17
C GLY A 41 -25.71 4.13 2.66
N LYS A 42 -24.84 4.84 1.93
CA LYS A 42 -24.98 5.06 0.49
C LYS A 42 -23.96 4.23 -0.29
N PRO A 43 -24.33 3.74 -1.50
CA PRO A 43 -23.35 3.13 -2.40
C PRO A 43 -22.19 4.07 -2.69
N ALA A 44 -20.97 3.52 -2.75
CA ALA A 44 -19.75 4.26 -3.06
C ALA A 44 -18.82 3.44 -3.92
N LEU A 45 -18.06 4.10 -4.78
CA LEU A 45 -16.95 3.53 -5.57
C LEU A 45 -15.63 3.69 -4.80
N GLY A 46 -14.53 3.13 -5.36
CA GLY A 46 -13.19 3.29 -4.83
C GLY A 46 -12.68 2.15 -3.95
N GLY A 47 -13.55 1.18 -3.61
CA GLY A 47 -13.17 -0.02 -2.84
C GLY A 47 -12.50 0.29 -1.50
N THR A 48 -11.73 -0.66 -0.97
CA THR A 48 -10.99 -0.52 0.30
C THR A 48 -10.05 0.68 0.30
N CYS A 49 -9.25 0.85 -0.75
CA CYS A 49 -8.19 1.88 -0.79
C CYS A 49 -8.73 3.29 -0.53
N LEU A 50 -9.80 3.70 -1.23
CA LEU A 50 -10.33 5.05 -1.10
C LEU A 50 -11.20 5.21 0.15
N ASN A 51 -11.99 4.19 0.51
CA ASN A 51 -12.97 4.32 1.59
C ASN A 51 -12.37 4.10 2.99
N VAL A 52 -11.52 3.07 3.16
CA VAL A 52 -11.01 2.64 4.48
C VAL A 52 -9.54 2.18 4.44
N GLY A 53 -8.78 2.56 3.44
CA GLY A 53 -7.39 2.12 3.24
C GLY A 53 -6.42 3.27 3.01
N CYS A 54 -5.84 3.32 1.80
CA CYS A 54 -4.74 4.20 1.44
C CYS A 54 -5.05 5.69 1.67
N ILE A 55 -6.21 6.15 1.21
CA ILE A 55 -6.54 7.57 1.28
C ILE A 55 -6.76 8.04 2.72
N PRO A 56 -7.66 7.42 3.51
CA PRO A 56 -7.88 7.85 4.88
C PRO A 56 -6.65 7.66 5.78
N SER A 57 -5.82 6.63 5.56
CA SER A 57 -4.59 6.46 6.34
C SER A 57 -3.57 7.56 6.05
N LYS A 58 -3.37 7.94 4.78
CA LYS A 58 -2.45 9.02 4.40
C LYS A 58 -2.93 10.37 4.90
N ALA A 59 -4.24 10.64 4.91
CA ALA A 59 -4.81 11.84 5.51
C ALA A 59 -4.51 11.95 7.02
N LEU A 60 -4.59 10.83 7.78
CA LEU A 60 -4.25 10.82 9.20
C LEU A 60 -2.73 10.87 9.43
N LEU A 61 -1.92 10.20 8.61
CA LEU A 61 -0.46 10.28 8.66
C LEU A 61 0.00 11.74 8.50
N GLU A 62 -0.53 12.44 7.50
CA GLU A 62 -0.23 13.86 7.27
C GLU A 62 -0.67 14.73 8.46
N SER A 63 -1.91 14.58 8.93
CA SER A 63 -2.43 15.37 10.04
C SER A 63 -1.65 15.14 11.34
N SER A 64 -1.31 13.87 11.65
CA SER A 64 -0.53 13.52 12.84
C SER A 64 0.92 13.99 12.75
N GLN A 65 1.53 13.98 11.55
CA GLN A 65 2.88 14.50 11.35
C GLN A 65 2.92 16.02 11.57
N ARG A 66 1.98 16.77 11.01
CA ARG A 66 1.89 18.23 11.22
C ARG A 66 1.71 18.58 12.71
N PHE A 67 0.91 17.81 13.44
CA PHE A 67 0.78 17.99 14.89
C PHE A 67 2.11 17.72 15.61
N TYR A 68 2.78 16.63 15.24
CA TYR A 68 4.08 16.27 15.82
C TYR A 68 5.13 17.34 15.57
N ASP A 69 5.23 17.85 14.35
CA ASP A 69 6.19 18.89 13.96
C ASP A 69 5.91 20.20 14.69
N ALA A 70 4.63 20.60 14.76
CA ALA A 70 4.24 21.81 15.49
C ALA A 70 4.58 21.74 16.98
N LYS A 71 4.53 20.54 17.57
CA LYS A 71 4.80 20.32 18.99
C LYS A 71 6.29 20.17 19.33
N ASN A 72 7.08 19.60 18.41
CA ASN A 72 8.44 19.13 18.71
C ASN A 72 9.54 19.78 17.85
N ASN A 73 9.22 20.27 16.64
CA ASN A 73 10.23 20.64 15.65
C ASN A 73 10.18 22.14 15.26
N PHE A 74 9.10 22.87 15.59
CA PHE A 74 8.94 24.27 15.19
C PHE A 74 9.98 25.21 15.80
N ASP A 75 10.43 24.92 17.02
CA ASP A 75 11.47 25.72 17.70
C ASP A 75 12.78 25.72 16.92
N ASP A 76 13.13 24.61 16.26
CA ASP A 76 14.33 24.50 15.43
C ASP A 76 14.27 25.42 14.20
N HIS A 77 13.06 25.78 13.74
CA HIS A 77 12.83 26.76 12.68
C HIS A 77 12.64 28.20 13.20
N GLY A 78 12.79 28.41 14.51
CA GLY A 78 12.55 29.72 15.13
C GLY A 78 11.07 30.08 15.23
N ILE A 79 10.16 29.10 15.13
CA ILE A 79 8.70 29.30 15.24
C ILE A 79 8.25 28.95 16.65
N VAL A 80 7.76 29.95 17.40
CA VAL A 80 7.27 29.74 18.76
C VAL A 80 5.80 29.36 18.75
N ALA A 81 5.51 28.11 19.15
CA ALA A 81 4.15 27.59 19.32
C ALA A 81 3.86 27.35 20.80
N THR A 82 3.14 28.24 21.45
CA THR A 82 2.96 28.25 22.94
C THR A 82 1.98 27.19 23.44
N SER A 83 1.02 26.76 22.62
CA SER A 83 0.14 25.63 22.93
C SER A 83 -0.31 24.93 21.66
N VAL A 84 0.03 23.67 21.52
CA VAL A 84 -0.39 22.84 20.39
C VAL A 84 -1.19 21.66 20.93
N SER A 85 -2.44 21.52 20.48
CA SER A 85 -3.31 20.41 20.84
C SER A 85 -3.89 19.76 19.58
N ALA A 86 -4.15 18.46 19.65
CA ALA A 86 -4.81 17.72 18.58
C ALA A 86 -6.32 17.69 18.81
N ASP A 87 -7.10 18.08 17.80
CA ASP A 87 -8.55 17.86 17.74
C ASP A 87 -8.79 16.64 16.86
N VAL A 88 -8.79 15.45 17.49
CA VAL A 88 -8.90 14.17 16.76
C VAL A 88 -10.24 14.05 16.04
N PRO A 89 -11.40 14.39 16.63
CA PRO A 89 -12.67 14.42 15.90
C PRO A 89 -12.61 15.27 14.62
N LYS A 90 -11.91 16.41 14.64
CA LYS A 90 -11.74 17.26 13.48
C LYS A 90 -10.81 16.63 12.43
N MET A 91 -9.76 15.92 12.84
CA MET A 91 -8.91 15.15 11.93
C MET A 91 -9.70 14.07 11.22
N ILE A 92 -10.56 13.33 11.94
CA ILE A 92 -11.48 12.32 11.38
C ILE A 92 -12.46 12.95 10.39
N GLN A 93 -13.10 14.06 10.74
CA GLN A 93 -14.00 14.78 9.81
C GLN A 93 -13.28 15.21 8.53
N THR A 94 -12.04 15.72 8.65
CA THR A 94 -11.24 16.13 7.49
C THR A 94 -10.91 14.94 6.59
N LYS A 95 -10.48 13.83 7.17
CA LYS A 95 -10.27 12.56 6.48
C LYS A 95 -11.54 12.09 5.75
N ASP A 96 -12.69 12.09 6.42
CA ASP A 96 -13.95 11.65 5.83
C ASP A 96 -14.40 12.56 4.66
N LYS A 97 -14.15 13.87 4.75
CA LYS A 97 -14.38 14.80 3.66
C LYS A 97 -13.54 14.46 2.43
N ILE A 98 -12.24 14.20 2.62
CA ILE A 98 -11.32 13.79 1.52
C ILE A 98 -11.83 12.51 0.86
N VAL A 99 -12.24 11.52 1.64
CA VAL A 99 -12.83 10.26 1.13
C VAL A 99 -14.08 10.54 0.30
N GLN A 100 -15.00 11.37 0.78
CA GLN A 100 -16.22 11.73 0.05
C GLN A 100 -15.95 12.47 -1.26
N GLU A 101 -15.01 13.40 -1.26
CA GLU A 101 -14.62 14.15 -2.47
C GLU A 101 -14.05 13.20 -3.54
N LEU A 102 -13.17 12.29 -3.17
CA LEU A 102 -12.52 11.37 -4.11
C LEU A 102 -13.48 10.29 -4.62
N THR A 103 -14.28 9.69 -3.74
CA THR A 103 -15.27 8.66 -4.16
C THR A 103 -16.38 9.27 -5.03
N GLY A 104 -16.84 10.50 -4.71
CA GLY A 104 -17.77 11.27 -5.56
C GLY A 104 -17.13 11.65 -6.91
N GLY A 105 -15.84 11.90 -6.93
CA GLY A 105 -15.07 12.13 -8.15
C GLY A 105 -15.13 10.93 -9.11
N ILE A 106 -14.96 9.70 -8.59
CA ILE A 106 -15.06 8.48 -9.41
C ILE A 106 -16.47 8.32 -9.99
N GLU A 107 -17.52 8.61 -9.22
CA GLU A 107 -18.89 8.60 -9.74
C GLU A 107 -19.06 9.61 -10.90
N GLY A 108 -18.46 10.79 -10.77
CA GLY A 108 -18.40 11.80 -11.84
C GLY A 108 -17.69 11.28 -13.08
N LEU A 109 -16.56 10.58 -12.91
CA LEU A 109 -15.81 9.96 -14.01
C LEU A 109 -16.61 8.83 -14.69
N PHE A 110 -17.33 8.00 -13.95
CA PHE A 110 -18.21 6.98 -14.53
C PHE A 110 -19.27 7.61 -15.42
N ARG A 111 -19.93 8.67 -14.95
CA ARG A 111 -20.93 9.41 -15.75
C ARG A 111 -20.32 10.02 -17.02
N ALA A 112 -19.17 10.67 -16.90
CA ALA A 112 -18.48 11.29 -18.02
C ALA A 112 -18.05 10.28 -19.09
N ASN A 113 -17.63 9.08 -18.69
CA ASN A 113 -17.20 8.01 -19.59
C ASN A 113 -18.35 7.03 -19.95
N LYS A 114 -19.58 7.29 -19.48
CA LYS A 114 -20.75 6.43 -19.73
C LYS A 114 -20.59 4.99 -19.23
N VAL A 115 -19.85 4.79 -18.15
CA VAL A 115 -19.76 3.49 -17.47
C VAL A 115 -21.06 3.26 -16.68
N THR A 116 -21.74 2.15 -16.91
CA THR A 116 -22.94 1.76 -16.15
C THR A 116 -22.54 1.25 -14.78
N TRP A 117 -22.96 1.94 -13.72
CA TRP A 117 -22.71 1.48 -12.35
C TRP A 117 -23.87 0.59 -11.85
N LEU A 118 -23.62 -0.71 -11.72
CA LEU A 118 -24.52 -1.72 -11.17
C LEU A 118 -24.24 -1.84 -9.65
N LYS A 119 -25.18 -1.40 -8.82
CA LYS A 119 -25.02 -1.33 -7.36
C LYS A 119 -25.41 -2.64 -6.71
N GLY A 120 -24.44 -3.40 -6.24
CA GLY A 120 -24.69 -4.70 -5.62
C GLY A 120 -23.50 -5.65 -5.70
N THR A 121 -23.72 -6.90 -5.36
CA THR A 121 -22.71 -7.98 -5.43
C THR A 121 -22.78 -8.66 -6.78
N GLY A 122 -21.65 -8.76 -7.47
CA GLY A 122 -21.52 -9.50 -8.72
C GLY A 122 -20.95 -10.90 -8.50
N THR A 123 -21.57 -11.91 -9.08
CA THR A 123 -21.11 -13.31 -9.08
C THR A 123 -20.97 -13.80 -10.50
N LEU A 124 -19.78 -14.33 -10.85
CA LEU A 124 -19.52 -14.93 -12.15
C LEU A 124 -20.32 -16.23 -12.31
N LEU A 125 -21.08 -16.34 -13.38
CA LEU A 125 -21.81 -17.51 -13.79
C LEU A 125 -21.15 -18.16 -15.03
N PRO A 126 -21.52 -19.41 -15.41
CA PRO A 126 -21.14 -19.98 -16.70
C PRO A 126 -21.55 -19.11 -17.89
N GLU A 127 -20.95 -19.36 -19.06
CA GLU A 127 -21.27 -18.69 -20.33
C GLU A 127 -21.11 -17.15 -20.31
N LYS A 128 -20.14 -16.64 -19.55
CA LYS A 128 -19.83 -15.20 -19.42
C LYS A 128 -21.03 -14.36 -18.97
N GLN A 129 -21.78 -14.88 -18.02
CA GLN A 129 -22.86 -14.19 -17.35
C GLN A 129 -22.42 -13.70 -15.97
N VAL A 130 -23.05 -12.65 -15.49
CA VAL A 130 -22.86 -12.09 -14.15
C VAL A 130 -24.23 -11.95 -13.48
N GLU A 131 -24.43 -12.66 -12.37
CA GLU A 131 -25.55 -12.39 -11.48
C GLU A 131 -25.21 -11.17 -10.64
N VAL A 132 -26.08 -10.17 -10.68
CA VAL A 132 -26.01 -8.99 -9.82
C VAL A 132 -27.11 -9.08 -8.76
N THR A 133 -26.72 -9.21 -7.50
CA THR A 133 -27.62 -9.10 -6.37
C THR A 133 -27.59 -7.67 -5.85
N ASP A 134 -28.68 -6.93 -6.04
CA ASP A 134 -28.78 -5.52 -5.65
C ASP A 134 -28.89 -5.35 -4.12
N LEU A 135 -28.91 -4.09 -3.66
CA LEU A 135 -28.98 -3.75 -2.24
C LEU A 135 -30.30 -4.16 -1.56
N ASN A 136 -31.32 -4.53 -2.34
CA ASN A 136 -32.63 -5.03 -1.86
C ASN A 136 -32.73 -6.55 -1.97
N ASN A 137 -31.60 -7.26 -2.24
CA ASN A 137 -31.51 -8.68 -2.50
C ASN A 137 -32.24 -9.15 -3.77
N SER A 138 -32.58 -8.25 -4.70
CA SER A 138 -33.14 -8.63 -6.00
C SER A 138 -32.01 -9.06 -6.92
N LYS A 139 -32.25 -10.15 -7.65
CA LYS A 139 -31.27 -10.73 -8.56
C LYS A 139 -31.59 -10.40 -10.01
N SER A 140 -30.59 -10.01 -10.76
CA SER A 140 -30.62 -9.85 -12.21
C SER A 140 -29.41 -10.50 -12.84
N VAL A 141 -29.52 -10.90 -14.09
CA VAL A 141 -28.40 -11.52 -14.84
C VAL A 141 -28.10 -10.65 -16.04
N CYS A 142 -26.83 -10.25 -16.14
CA CYS A 142 -26.25 -9.54 -17.29
C CYS A 142 -25.29 -10.47 -18.01
N SER A 143 -24.98 -10.18 -19.28
CA SER A 143 -24.00 -10.92 -20.06
C SER A 143 -22.96 -9.98 -20.68
N ALA A 144 -21.74 -10.46 -20.89
CA ALA A 144 -20.70 -9.69 -21.54
C ALA A 144 -19.81 -10.55 -22.44
N GLU A 145 -19.14 -9.92 -23.40
CA GLU A 145 -18.11 -10.60 -24.17
C GLU A 145 -16.84 -10.83 -23.32
N ASN A 146 -16.53 -9.87 -22.42
CA ASN A 146 -15.42 -9.96 -21.49
C ASN A 146 -15.87 -9.65 -20.05
N ILE A 147 -15.30 -10.34 -19.08
CA ILE A 147 -15.54 -10.10 -17.64
C ILE A 147 -14.20 -9.89 -16.96
N ILE A 148 -14.08 -8.83 -16.16
CA ILE A 148 -12.88 -8.49 -15.37
C ILE A 148 -13.21 -8.66 -13.90
N LEU A 149 -12.55 -9.62 -13.23
CA LEU A 149 -12.66 -9.87 -11.80
C LEU A 149 -11.69 -8.97 -11.04
N ALA A 150 -12.21 -8.08 -10.17
CA ALA A 150 -11.44 -7.06 -9.45
C ALA A 150 -11.98 -6.84 -8.02
N THR A 151 -12.44 -7.90 -7.33
CA THR A 151 -13.10 -7.81 -6.02
C THR A 151 -12.19 -7.47 -4.85
N GLY A 152 -10.86 -7.39 -5.08
CA GLY A 152 -9.90 -6.91 -4.09
C GLY A 152 -9.64 -7.89 -2.96
N SER A 153 -9.38 -7.35 -1.77
CA SER A 153 -8.97 -8.12 -0.59
C SER A 153 -9.59 -7.57 0.71
N ASN A 154 -9.60 -8.42 1.75
CA ASN A 154 -10.01 -8.09 3.13
C ASN A 154 -8.84 -8.27 4.10
N SER A 155 -8.92 -7.65 5.28
CA SER A 155 -8.01 -7.90 6.40
C SER A 155 -8.09 -9.38 6.83
N ILE A 156 -6.94 -9.95 7.22
CA ILE A 156 -6.88 -11.28 7.82
C ILE A 156 -7.27 -11.16 9.30
N GLU A 157 -8.25 -11.96 9.72
CA GLU A 157 -8.60 -12.15 11.13
C GLU A 157 -7.81 -13.32 11.72
N ILE A 158 -7.38 -13.19 12.98
CA ILE A 158 -6.70 -14.27 13.70
C ILE A 158 -7.56 -14.76 14.86
N PRO A 159 -7.75 -16.08 15.01
CA PRO A 159 -8.63 -16.63 16.03
C PRO A 159 -8.21 -16.29 17.47
N SER A 160 -6.91 -16.07 17.72
CA SER A 160 -6.39 -15.68 19.04
C SER A 160 -6.74 -14.24 19.45
N VAL A 161 -7.15 -13.38 18.47
CA VAL A 161 -7.52 -11.97 18.70
C VAL A 161 -8.74 -11.62 17.86
N PRO A 162 -9.93 -12.11 18.18
CA PRO A 162 -11.14 -11.81 17.44
C PRO A 162 -11.50 -10.33 17.55
N LEU A 163 -11.96 -9.73 16.44
CA LEU A 163 -12.37 -8.34 16.41
C LEU A 163 -13.58 -8.13 17.35
N GLN A 164 -13.56 -7.04 18.15
CA GLN A 164 -14.58 -6.76 19.15
C GLN A 164 -14.85 -5.26 19.30
N GLY A 165 -15.97 -4.83 18.77
CA GLY A 165 -16.46 -3.44 18.86
C GLY A 165 -15.45 -2.43 18.31
N ASP A 166 -15.15 -1.40 19.11
CA ASP A 166 -14.13 -0.38 18.83
C ASP A 166 -12.82 -0.60 19.60
N ILE A 167 -12.72 -1.70 20.33
CA ILE A 167 -11.60 -2.03 21.24
C ILE A 167 -10.54 -2.88 20.52
N ILE A 168 -10.96 -3.93 19.81
CA ILE A 168 -10.11 -4.77 18.98
C ILE A 168 -10.59 -4.64 17.54
N VAL A 169 -9.82 -3.94 16.72
CA VAL A 169 -10.22 -3.59 15.35
C VAL A 169 -9.16 -4.01 14.34
N ASP A 170 -9.56 -4.06 13.08
CA ASP A 170 -8.65 -4.06 11.96
C ASP A 170 -8.19 -2.63 11.58
N SER A 171 -7.47 -2.52 10.48
CA SER A 171 -7.01 -1.22 9.97
C SER A 171 -8.15 -0.24 9.67
N ALA A 172 -9.30 -0.72 9.21
CA ALA A 172 -10.44 0.14 8.89
C ALA A 172 -11.05 0.75 10.16
N GLY A 173 -11.24 -0.05 11.20
CA GLY A 173 -11.77 0.43 12.48
C GLY A 173 -10.85 1.44 13.16
N ALA A 174 -9.52 1.23 13.06
CA ALA A 174 -8.55 2.15 13.67
C ALA A 174 -8.52 3.55 13.03
N LEU A 175 -9.03 3.70 11.80
CA LEU A 175 -9.13 4.99 11.12
C LEU A 175 -10.31 5.85 11.61
N ASP A 176 -11.17 5.32 12.49
CA ASP A 176 -12.39 5.97 12.93
C ASP A 176 -12.41 6.32 14.43
N TRP A 177 -11.33 6.03 15.14
CA TRP A 177 -11.25 6.42 16.55
C TRP A 177 -11.21 7.94 16.71
N GLU A 178 -12.13 8.47 17.48
CA GLU A 178 -12.23 9.90 17.80
C GLU A 178 -11.43 10.30 19.06
N THR A 179 -10.86 9.30 19.74
CA THR A 179 -10.03 9.50 20.95
C THR A 179 -8.74 8.75 20.86
N VAL A 180 -7.65 9.35 21.36
CA VAL A 180 -6.34 8.69 21.43
C VAL A 180 -6.35 7.68 22.58
N PRO A 181 -6.06 6.40 22.35
CA PRO A 181 -5.86 5.44 23.45
C PRO A 181 -4.61 5.80 24.25
N GLU A 182 -4.63 5.57 25.57
CA GLU A 182 -3.42 5.73 26.38
C GLU A 182 -2.37 4.68 25.99
N LYS A 183 -2.80 3.40 25.88
CA LYS A 183 -1.97 2.27 25.48
C LYS A 183 -2.58 1.53 24.29
N LEU A 184 -1.79 1.38 23.26
CA LEU A 184 -2.16 0.73 22.00
C LEU A 184 -1.25 -0.46 21.74
N CYS A 185 -1.82 -1.61 21.41
CA CYS A 185 -1.09 -2.71 20.79
C CYS A 185 -1.41 -2.81 19.31
N VAL A 186 -0.39 -2.89 18.48
CA VAL A 186 -0.50 -3.22 17.05
C VAL A 186 0.05 -4.63 16.85
N ILE A 187 -0.75 -5.52 16.26
CA ILE A 187 -0.34 -6.88 15.92
C ILE A 187 0.00 -6.92 14.43
N GLY A 188 1.29 -7.11 14.13
CA GLY A 188 1.91 -7.05 12.81
C GLY A 188 2.71 -5.76 12.60
N ALA A 189 4.03 -5.90 12.35
CA ALA A 189 4.95 -4.81 12.01
C ALA A 189 5.11 -4.63 10.49
N GLY A 190 4.08 -4.98 9.70
CA GLY A 190 4.03 -4.68 8.27
C GLY A 190 3.66 -3.23 7.99
N VAL A 191 3.51 -2.89 6.71
CA VAL A 191 3.21 -1.53 6.21
C VAL A 191 2.06 -0.87 6.99
N ILE A 192 0.91 -1.55 7.07
CA ILE A 192 -0.31 -1.01 7.69
C ILE A 192 -0.12 -0.81 9.20
N GLY A 193 0.48 -1.79 9.88
CA GLY A 193 0.71 -1.71 11.32
C GLY A 193 1.65 -0.57 11.71
N LEU A 194 2.74 -0.37 10.96
CA LEU A 194 3.69 0.73 11.18
C LEU A 194 3.07 2.09 10.90
N GLU A 195 2.30 2.22 9.82
CA GLU A 195 1.61 3.47 9.48
C GLU A 195 0.63 3.88 10.58
N LEU A 196 -0.28 2.98 10.97
CA LEU A 196 -1.29 3.27 12.00
C LEU A 196 -0.67 3.43 13.40
N GLY A 197 0.31 2.59 13.75
CA GLY A 197 1.09 2.73 14.98
C GLY A 197 1.76 4.10 15.07
N SER A 198 2.33 4.60 13.96
CA SER A 198 2.94 5.92 13.89
C SER A 198 1.92 7.05 14.06
N VAL A 199 0.73 6.95 13.45
CA VAL A 199 -0.36 7.94 13.62
C VAL A 199 -0.69 8.11 15.09
N TRP A 200 -1.03 7.02 15.79
CA TRP A 200 -1.46 7.08 17.18
C TRP A 200 -0.32 7.40 18.15
N ARG A 201 0.92 6.97 17.84
CA ARG A 201 2.11 7.37 18.59
C ARG A 201 2.33 8.88 18.57
N ARG A 202 2.28 9.50 17.40
CA ARG A 202 2.42 10.96 17.22
C ARG A 202 1.35 11.74 17.97
N LEU A 203 0.12 11.19 18.04
CA LEU A 203 -1.01 11.78 18.76
C LEU A 203 -0.91 11.60 20.28
N GLY A 204 0.00 10.75 20.78
CA GLY A 204 0.31 10.63 22.22
C GLY A 204 0.10 9.25 22.84
N ALA A 205 -0.32 8.24 22.08
CA ALA A 205 -0.45 6.88 22.58
C ALA A 205 0.91 6.27 22.95
N GLU A 206 0.96 5.43 23.98
CA GLU A 206 2.02 4.45 24.20
C GLU A 206 1.76 3.27 23.26
N VAL A 207 2.68 3.00 22.32
CA VAL A 207 2.45 2.00 21.26
C VAL A 207 3.44 0.85 21.36
N VAL A 208 2.92 -0.36 21.50
CA VAL A 208 3.64 -1.63 21.38
C VAL A 208 3.25 -2.32 20.10
N VAL A 209 4.23 -2.75 19.30
CA VAL A 209 4.02 -3.51 18.07
C VAL A 209 4.52 -4.92 18.26
N LEU A 210 3.65 -5.91 18.11
CA LEU A 210 3.98 -7.34 18.22
C LEU A 210 4.09 -7.94 16.81
N GLU A 211 5.29 -8.40 16.46
CA GLU A 211 5.57 -9.03 15.15
C GLU A 211 6.02 -10.48 15.37
N ALA A 212 5.34 -11.42 14.72
CA ALA A 212 5.62 -12.84 14.86
C ALA A 212 6.93 -13.28 14.18
N GLN A 213 7.39 -12.53 13.17
CA GLN A 213 8.65 -12.81 12.49
C GLN A 213 9.84 -12.24 13.27
N GLU A 214 10.99 -12.90 13.16
CA GLU A 214 12.23 -12.42 13.80
C GLU A 214 12.90 -11.29 12.99
N ALA A 215 12.66 -11.24 11.68
CA ALA A 215 13.16 -10.19 10.79
C ALA A 215 12.18 -9.02 10.70
N PHE A 216 12.69 -7.81 10.84
CA PHE A 216 11.92 -6.59 10.64
C PHE A 216 11.83 -6.26 9.16
N LEU A 217 10.61 -6.13 8.61
CA LEU A 217 10.35 -5.80 7.21
C LEU A 217 11.16 -6.65 6.21
N PRO A 218 11.01 -7.97 6.19
CA PRO A 218 11.85 -8.87 5.38
C PRO A 218 11.73 -8.66 3.87
N MET A 219 10.75 -7.86 3.40
CA MET A 219 10.57 -7.47 2.00
C MET A 219 11.39 -6.23 1.62
N VAL A 220 11.97 -5.52 2.59
CA VAL A 220 12.80 -4.32 2.40
C VAL A 220 14.27 -4.71 2.47
N ASP A 221 15.12 -4.04 1.71
CA ASP A 221 16.57 -4.19 1.81
C ASP A 221 17.04 -4.04 3.27
N ASP A 222 17.90 -4.95 3.72
CA ASP A 222 18.36 -5.10 5.11
C ASP A 222 18.94 -3.80 5.71
N GLU A 223 19.69 -3.03 4.92
CA GLU A 223 20.31 -1.79 5.38
C GLU A 223 19.25 -0.70 5.63
N ILE A 224 18.25 -0.64 4.75
CA ILE A 224 17.10 0.25 4.88
C ILE A 224 16.20 -0.18 6.05
N ALA A 225 15.91 -1.48 6.18
CA ALA A 225 15.09 -2.01 7.28
C ALA A 225 15.72 -1.73 8.65
N LYS A 226 17.03 -1.92 8.79
CA LYS A 226 17.78 -1.65 10.04
C LYS A 226 17.76 -0.17 10.41
N ASP A 227 17.96 0.73 9.44
CA ASP A 227 17.86 2.17 9.71
C ASP A 227 16.43 2.56 10.12
N SER A 228 15.43 2.05 9.40
CA SER A 228 14.02 2.29 9.70
C SER A 228 13.63 1.84 11.11
N LEU A 229 14.03 0.63 11.54
CA LEU A 229 13.78 0.13 12.89
C LEU A 229 14.36 1.06 13.95
N LYS A 230 15.59 1.55 13.73
CA LYS A 230 16.24 2.51 14.63
C LYS A 230 15.45 3.82 14.72
N GLN A 231 14.94 4.33 13.60
CA GLN A 231 14.14 5.56 13.56
C GLN A 231 12.81 5.38 14.31
N PHE A 232 12.08 4.28 14.08
CA PHE A 232 10.81 4.02 14.76
C PHE A 232 11.00 3.83 16.27
N THR A 233 12.06 3.12 16.69
CA THR A 233 12.39 2.96 18.13
C THR A 233 12.69 4.33 18.76
N LYS A 234 13.44 5.20 18.07
CA LYS A 234 13.71 6.57 18.53
C LYS A 234 12.43 7.41 18.67
N GLN A 235 11.43 7.19 17.81
CA GLN A 235 10.12 7.84 17.89
C GLN A 235 9.22 7.26 18.99
N GLY A 236 9.65 6.18 19.65
CA GLY A 236 8.97 5.56 20.78
C GLY A 236 7.95 4.49 20.39
N LEU A 237 8.12 3.84 19.23
CA LEU A 237 7.44 2.59 18.92
C LEU A 237 8.22 1.44 19.60
N ASP A 238 7.59 0.72 20.53
CA ASP A 238 8.15 -0.50 21.14
C ASP A 238 7.86 -1.71 20.23
N ILE A 239 8.77 -1.99 19.30
CA ILE A 239 8.63 -3.07 18.32
C ILE A 239 9.28 -4.34 18.85
N LYS A 240 8.46 -5.38 19.09
CA LYS A 240 8.87 -6.69 19.58
C LYS A 240 8.82 -7.70 18.43
N LEU A 241 9.99 -8.12 17.95
CA LEU A 241 10.15 -9.14 16.93
C LEU A 241 10.16 -10.54 17.55
N GLY A 242 9.72 -11.56 16.81
CA GLY A 242 9.54 -12.92 17.31
C GLY A 242 8.40 -13.05 18.33
N ALA A 243 7.55 -12.03 18.46
CA ALA A 243 6.45 -11.96 19.41
C ALA A 243 5.15 -12.52 18.82
N ARG A 244 4.81 -13.75 19.19
CA ARG A 244 3.61 -14.46 18.72
C ARG A 244 2.47 -14.34 19.71
N VAL A 245 1.36 -13.74 19.30
CA VAL A 245 0.14 -13.61 20.12
C VAL A 245 -0.58 -14.95 20.20
N MET A 246 -0.85 -15.39 21.42
CA MET A 246 -1.46 -16.68 21.74
C MET A 246 -2.94 -16.54 22.08
N ALA A 247 -3.32 -15.50 22.83
CA ALA A 247 -4.69 -15.25 23.25
C ALA A 247 -4.95 -13.78 23.53
N SER A 248 -6.22 -13.40 23.48
CA SER A 248 -6.70 -12.11 23.97
C SER A 248 -7.98 -12.26 24.77
N SER A 249 -8.20 -11.36 25.71
CA SER A 249 -9.47 -11.28 26.47
C SER A 249 -9.78 -9.82 26.80
N VAL A 250 -11.06 -9.46 26.72
CA VAL A 250 -11.53 -8.11 27.08
C VAL A 250 -12.17 -8.15 28.46
N ASN A 251 -11.71 -7.31 29.38
CA ASN A 251 -12.29 -7.14 30.70
C ASN A 251 -12.29 -5.67 31.10
N ALA A 252 -13.45 -5.14 31.52
CA ALA A 252 -13.62 -3.76 31.96
C ALA A 252 -13.01 -2.72 31.00
N ASN A 253 -13.26 -2.85 29.70
CA ASN A 253 -12.76 -1.99 28.63
C ASN A 253 -11.21 -1.99 28.46
N LYS A 254 -10.51 -2.97 29.00
CA LYS A 254 -9.10 -3.23 28.75
C LYS A 254 -8.94 -4.58 28.04
N VAL A 255 -7.92 -4.67 27.20
CA VAL A 255 -7.55 -5.92 26.53
C VAL A 255 -6.32 -6.50 27.23
N ASN A 256 -6.41 -7.75 27.64
CA ASN A 256 -5.26 -8.52 28.06
C ASN A 256 -4.79 -9.36 26.86
N ILE A 257 -3.54 -9.18 26.46
CA ILE A 257 -2.88 -9.94 25.39
C ILE A 257 -1.88 -10.87 26.04
N GLU A 258 -1.93 -12.14 25.68
CA GLU A 258 -0.92 -13.15 26.00
C GLU A 258 -0.13 -13.47 24.74
N TYR A 259 1.19 -13.33 24.81
CA TYR A 259 2.08 -13.61 23.69
C TYR A 259 3.36 -14.33 24.18
N THR A 260 4.06 -14.95 23.26
CA THR A 260 5.39 -15.55 23.52
C THR A 260 6.43 -14.83 22.68
N ASP A 261 7.60 -14.58 23.29
CA ASP A 261 8.78 -14.06 22.61
C ASP A 261 10.02 -14.86 23.07
N LYS A 262 11.23 -14.37 22.76
CA LYS A 262 12.50 -15.00 23.15
C LYS A 262 12.68 -15.17 24.68
N ASP A 263 11.97 -14.37 25.47
CA ASP A 263 12.04 -14.36 26.93
C ASP A 263 10.92 -15.22 27.56
N GLY A 264 10.09 -15.91 26.75
CA GLY A 264 9.02 -16.82 27.15
C GLY A 264 7.63 -16.19 27.08
N GLU A 265 6.72 -16.66 27.97
CA GLU A 265 5.34 -16.18 28.04
C GLU A 265 5.28 -14.77 28.63
N GLN A 266 4.59 -13.87 27.97
CA GLN A 266 4.41 -12.47 28.33
C GLN A 266 2.92 -12.11 28.40
N LYS A 267 2.61 -11.08 29.19
CA LYS A 267 1.25 -10.52 29.31
C LYS A 267 1.30 -9.01 29.17
N LEU A 268 0.35 -8.46 28.44
CA LEU A 268 0.22 -7.02 28.20
C LEU A 268 -1.21 -6.60 28.43
N GLN A 269 -1.45 -5.52 29.18
CA GLN A 269 -2.75 -4.90 29.35
C GLN A 269 -2.79 -3.54 28.66
N ILE A 270 -3.77 -3.34 27.79
CA ILE A 270 -3.86 -2.21 26.87
C ILE A 270 -5.30 -1.75 26.71
N ASP A 271 -5.49 -0.56 26.13
CA ASP A 271 -6.80 0.02 25.88
C ASP A 271 -7.41 -0.45 24.57
N ARG A 272 -6.60 -0.49 23.50
CA ARG A 272 -7.08 -0.83 22.17
C ARG A 272 -6.04 -1.66 21.41
N VAL A 273 -6.53 -2.46 20.46
CA VAL A 273 -5.71 -3.33 19.61
C VAL A 273 -6.04 -3.05 18.15
N ILE A 274 -4.99 -2.98 17.32
CA ILE A 274 -5.09 -3.02 15.86
C ILE A 274 -4.55 -4.37 15.38
N VAL A 275 -5.36 -5.14 14.65
CA VAL A 275 -4.92 -6.38 13.99
C VAL A 275 -4.57 -6.03 12.54
N ALA A 276 -3.26 -6.13 12.20
CA ALA A 276 -2.70 -5.74 10.91
C ALA A 276 -1.73 -6.81 10.37
N VAL A 277 -2.15 -8.08 10.41
CA VAL A 277 -1.33 -9.27 10.08
C VAL A 277 -1.36 -9.68 8.61
N GLY A 278 -1.93 -8.87 7.75
CA GLY A 278 -1.99 -9.10 6.32
C GLY A 278 -3.41 -9.03 5.73
N ARG A 279 -3.50 -9.39 4.45
CA ARG A 279 -4.75 -9.33 3.68
C ARG A 279 -4.95 -10.65 2.92
N ARG A 280 -6.21 -11.01 2.67
CA ARG A 280 -6.60 -12.15 1.84
C ARG A 280 -7.52 -11.70 0.70
N SER A 281 -7.41 -12.34 -0.45
CA SER A 281 -8.24 -12.05 -1.63
C SER A 281 -9.72 -12.35 -1.37
N ASN A 282 -10.58 -11.50 -1.93
CA ASN A 282 -12.04 -11.63 -1.86
C ASN A 282 -12.56 -12.60 -2.92
N ILE A 283 -12.45 -13.89 -2.65
CA ILE A 283 -12.94 -14.96 -3.53
C ILE A 283 -14.30 -15.51 -3.10
N ASP A 284 -14.75 -15.16 -1.90
CA ASP A 284 -16.06 -15.60 -1.39
C ASP A 284 -17.19 -15.07 -2.28
N GLN A 285 -18.05 -15.94 -2.80
CA GLN A 285 -19.14 -15.62 -3.74
C GLN A 285 -18.69 -14.99 -5.08
N LEU A 286 -17.39 -15.05 -5.40
CA LEU A 286 -16.85 -14.51 -6.65
C LEU A 286 -17.44 -15.23 -7.86
N THR A 287 -17.61 -16.55 -7.76
CA THR A 287 -18.00 -17.42 -8.86
C THR A 287 -18.84 -18.60 -8.37
N MET A 288 -19.67 -19.14 -9.25
CA MET A 288 -20.33 -20.41 -9.02
C MET A 288 -19.39 -21.58 -9.33
N PRO A 289 -19.46 -22.71 -8.59
CA PRO A 289 -18.57 -23.86 -8.83
C PRO A 289 -18.57 -24.38 -10.27
N GLU A 290 -19.71 -24.31 -10.94
CA GLU A 290 -19.91 -24.78 -12.32
C GLU A 290 -19.10 -24.00 -13.35
N THR A 291 -18.56 -22.83 -13.02
CA THR A 291 -17.69 -22.07 -13.91
C THR A 291 -16.33 -22.71 -14.09
N ASN A 292 -15.86 -23.52 -13.12
CA ASN A 292 -14.55 -24.13 -13.07
C ASN A 292 -13.39 -23.11 -13.15
N LEU A 293 -13.57 -21.92 -12.55
CA LEU A 293 -12.49 -20.95 -12.41
C LEU A 293 -11.37 -21.55 -11.54
N LEU A 294 -10.13 -21.47 -12.01
CA LEU A 294 -8.98 -22.03 -11.31
C LEU A 294 -8.38 -21.03 -10.29
N PHE A 295 -7.97 -21.60 -9.17
CA PHE A 295 -7.24 -20.89 -8.12
C PHE A 295 -5.87 -21.57 -7.92
N ASP A 296 -4.88 -20.80 -7.50
CA ASP A 296 -3.57 -21.32 -7.11
C ASP A 296 -3.59 -21.88 -5.66
N GLU A 297 -2.44 -22.40 -5.22
CA GLU A 297 -2.27 -22.98 -3.87
C GLU A 297 -2.42 -21.98 -2.72
N ARG A 298 -2.38 -20.68 -3.00
CA ARG A 298 -2.59 -19.58 -2.05
C ARG A 298 -4.03 -19.08 -2.04
N GLY A 299 -4.90 -19.65 -2.90
CA GLY A 299 -6.28 -19.22 -3.08
C GLY A 299 -6.43 -17.94 -3.91
N LEU A 300 -5.41 -17.56 -4.70
CA LEU A 300 -5.51 -16.48 -5.67
C LEU A 300 -6.11 -17.00 -6.98
N VAL A 301 -6.81 -16.16 -7.73
CA VAL A 301 -7.27 -16.52 -9.07
C VAL A 301 -6.05 -16.76 -9.96
N HIS A 302 -5.97 -17.95 -10.54
CA HIS A 302 -4.88 -18.29 -11.44
C HIS A 302 -5.00 -17.53 -12.76
N VAL A 303 -3.95 -16.82 -13.15
CA VAL A 303 -3.87 -16.07 -14.43
C VAL A 303 -2.51 -16.26 -15.09
N ASN A 304 -2.50 -16.11 -16.42
CA ASN A 304 -1.27 -16.04 -17.21
C ASN A 304 -0.59 -14.65 -17.10
N GLY A 305 0.48 -14.42 -17.86
CA GLY A 305 1.19 -13.14 -17.91
C GLY A 305 0.36 -11.96 -18.43
N ALA A 306 -0.75 -12.23 -19.11
CA ALA A 306 -1.67 -11.23 -19.62
C ALA A 306 -2.87 -10.96 -18.70
N CYS A 307 -2.92 -11.53 -17.50
CA CYS A 307 -4.06 -11.49 -16.58
C CYS A 307 -5.29 -12.27 -17.08
N GLU A 308 -5.15 -13.19 -18.06
CA GLU A 308 -6.23 -14.08 -18.50
C GLU A 308 -6.37 -15.25 -17.53
N THR A 309 -7.60 -15.58 -17.18
CA THR A 309 -7.91 -16.81 -16.42
C THR A 309 -7.94 -18.03 -17.37
N ASN A 310 -8.23 -19.19 -16.79
CA ASN A 310 -8.50 -20.39 -17.61
C ASN A 310 -9.83 -20.32 -18.40
N LEU A 311 -10.67 -19.31 -18.17
CA LEU A 311 -11.96 -19.14 -18.83
C LEU A 311 -11.83 -18.10 -19.96
N PRO A 312 -12.11 -18.44 -21.23
CA PRO A 312 -11.99 -17.50 -22.34
C PRO A 312 -12.84 -16.25 -22.16
N GLY A 313 -12.21 -15.06 -22.27
CA GLY A 313 -12.86 -13.78 -22.07
C GLY A 313 -13.13 -13.43 -20.60
N VAL A 314 -12.53 -14.16 -19.65
CA VAL A 314 -12.56 -13.83 -18.22
C VAL A 314 -11.14 -13.51 -17.75
N TRP A 315 -11.00 -12.32 -17.18
CA TRP A 315 -9.75 -11.73 -16.71
C TRP A 315 -9.80 -11.53 -15.20
N ALA A 316 -8.66 -11.51 -14.52
CA ALA A 316 -8.60 -11.18 -13.10
C ALA A 316 -7.40 -10.27 -12.81
N ILE A 317 -7.59 -9.27 -11.95
CA ILE A 317 -6.62 -8.22 -11.67
C ILE A 317 -6.62 -7.79 -10.19
N GLY A 318 -5.60 -7.03 -9.81
CA GLY A 318 -5.46 -6.45 -8.48
C GLY A 318 -5.14 -7.48 -7.41
N ASP A 319 -5.76 -7.32 -6.24
CA ASP A 319 -5.49 -8.18 -5.08
C ASP A 319 -6.02 -9.63 -5.23
N LEU A 320 -6.74 -9.92 -6.31
CA LEU A 320 -7.21 -11.28 -6.61
C LEU A 320 -6.12 -12.18 -7.19
N VAL A 321 -5.07 -11.61 -7.77
CA VAL A 321 -4.04 -12.33 -8.52
C VAL A 321 -2.66 -12.17 -7.87
N ARG A 322 -1.69 -12.89 -8.38
CA ARG A 322 -0.29 -12.87 -7.94
C ARG A 322 0.31 -11.44 -7.87
N GLY A 323 1.39 -11.31 -7.14
CA GLY A 323 2.13 -10.07 -6.93
C GLY A 323 1.68 -9.33 -5.67
N PRO A 324 2.23 -8.14 -5.40
CA PRO A 324 1.90 -7.40 -4.21
C PRO A 324 0.47 -6.83 -4.29
N MET A 325 -0.22 -6.79 -3.15
CA MET A 325 -1.55 -6.19 -3.03
C MET A 325 -1.44 -4.66 -2.96
N LEU A 326 -1.14 -4.03 -4.10
CA LEU A 326 -0.92 -2.60 -4.24
C LEU A 326 -1.93 -1.99 -5.22
N ALA A 327 -2.48 -0.83 -4.84
CA ALA A 327 -3.51 -0.15 -5.64
C ALA A 327 -2.99 0.21 -7.04
N HIS A 328 -1.77 0.74 -7.16
CA HIS A 328 -1.17 1.12 -8.45
C HIS A 328 -0.88 -0.10 -9.34
N LYS A 329 -0.41 -1.23 -8.78
CA LYS A 329 -0.29 -2.48 -9.54
C LYS A 329 -1.64 -2.89 -10.13
N GLY A 330 -2.70 -2.90 -9.31
CA GLY A 330 -4.04 -3.23 -9.78
C GLY A 330 -4.58 -2.26 -10.83
N SER A 331 -4.30 -0.95 -10.70
CA SER A 331 -4.69 0.06 -11.69
C SER A 331 -4.03 -0.17 -13.04
N GLU A 332 -2.71 -0.42 -13.05
CA GLU A 332 -1.97 -0.69 -14.29
C GLU A 332 -2.36 -2.04 -14.92
N GLU A 333 -2.63 -3.08 -14.13
CA GLU A 333 -3.24 -4.32 -14.62
C GLU A 333 -4.61 -4.04 -15.27
N GLY A 334 -5.41 -3.14 -14.68
CA GLY A 334 -6.70 -2.73 -15.22
C GLY A 334 -6.58 -2.03 -16.57
N VAL A 335 -5.64 -1.11 -16.72
CA VAL A 335 -5.32 -0.45 -18.02
C VAL A 335 -4.86 -1.50 -19.03
N ALA A 336 -3.89 -2.35 -18.65
CA ALA A 336 -3.32 -3.35 -19.55
C ALA A 336 -4.37 -4.37 -20.06
N VAL A 337 -5.28 -4.81 -19.20
CA VAL A 337 -6.37 -5.71 -19.59
C VAL A 337 -7.37 -5.00 -20.53
N ALA A 338 -7.75 -3.76 -20.23
CA ALA A 338 -8.63 -2.98 -21.10
C ALA A 338 -8.03 -2.79 -22.51
N GLU A 339 -6.74 -2.46 -22.60
CA GLU A 339 -6.00 -2.35 -23.87
C GLU A 339 -5.99 -3.68 -24.64
N ARG A 340 -5.72 -4.79 -23.97
CA ARG A 340 -5.73 -6.15 -24.58
C ARG A 340 -7.11 -6.54 -25.11
N ILE A 341 -8.17 -6.25 -24.36
CA ILE A 341 -9.56 -6.48 -24.81
C ILE A 341 -9.87 -5.68 -26.07
N ALA A 342 -9.33 -4.46 -26.19
CA ALA A 342 -9.47 -3.63 -27.38
C ALA A 342 -8.54 -4.06 -28.54
N GLY A 343 -7.70 -5.09 -28.37
CA GLY A 343 -6.80 -5.61 -29.41
C GLY A 343 -5.42 -4.92 -29.45
N HIS A 344 -5.08 -4.11 -28.46
CA HIS A 344 -3.77 -3.48 -28.36
C HIS A 344 -2.77 -4.38 -27.64
N GLN A 345 -1.49 -4.28 -28.00
CA GLN A 345 -0.41 -4.89 -27.23
C GLN A 345 -0.07 -3.99 -26.04
N CYS A 346 -0.02 -4.55 -24.86
CA CYS A 346 0.36 -3.86 -23.65
C CYS A 346 1.31 -4.74 -22.82
N HIS A 347 2.42 -4.16 -22.36
CA HIS A 347 3.36 -4.78 -21.44
C HIS A 347 3.27 -4.11 -20.07
N LEU A 348 3.32 -4.92 -19.02
CA LEU A 348 3.44 -4.44 -17.65
C LEU A 348 4.71 -5.03 -17.05
N ASN A 349 5.62 -4.17 -16.65
CA ASN A 349 6.88 -4.56 -16.02
C ASN A 349 6.64 -4.74 -14.51
N TYR A 350 6.49 -5.99 -14.07
CA TYR A 350 6.27 -6.31 -12.66
C TYR A 350 7.52 -6.06 -11.78
N ASP A 351 8.72 -6.03 -12.36
CA ASP A 351 9.97 -5.76 -11.64
C ASP A 351 10.15 -4.27 -11.33
N ALA A 352 9.42 -3.39 -12.03
CA ALA A 352 9.45 -1.94 -11.84
C ALA A 352 8.27 -1.42 -10.99
N ILE A 353 7.53 -2.27 -10.27
CA ILE A 353 6.45 -1.84 -9.38
C ILE A 353 7.04 -1.34 -8.06
N PRO A 354 6.89 -0.05 -7.71
CA PRO A 354 7.42 0.48 -6.45
C PRO A 354 6.57 0.06 -5.26
N SER A 355 7.21 -0.02 -4.10
CA SER A 355 6.55 -0.17 -2.81
C SER A 355 6.87 1.01 -1.92
N VAL A 356 5.91 1.41 -1.08
CA VAL A 356 6.06 2.55 -0.17
C VAL A 356 5.42 2.26 1.18
N ILE A 357 6.08 2.68 2.26
CA ILE A 357 5.55 2.80 3.62
C ILE A 357 5.54 4.28 3.96
N TYR A 358 4.37 4.86 4.18
CA TYR A 358 4.15 6.32 4.34
C TYR A 358 4.32 6.80 5.80
N THR A 359 5.24 6.19 6.52
CA THR A 359 5.66 6.64 7.84
C THR A 359 6.48 7.92 7.75
N HIS A 360 7.08 8.38 8.83
CA HIS A 360 8.13 9.39 8.81
C HIS A 360 9.32 8.88 9.64
N PRO A 361 10.52 8.69 9.02
CA PRO A 361 10.76 8.80 7.57
C PRO A 361 9.92 7.82 6.77
N GLU A 362 9.64 8.17 5.51
CA GLU A 362 9.04 7.25 4.55
C GLU A 362 10.07 6.19 4.11
N ILE A 363 9.57 5.02 3.71
CA ILE A 363 10.41 3.95 3.16
C ILE A 363 9.87 3.60 1.78
N SER A 364 10.72 3.57 0.78
CA SER A 364 10.33 3.17 -0.57
C SER A 364 11.40 2.34 -1.26
N TRP A 365 10.96 1.45 -2.15
CA TRP A 365 11.87 0.63 -2.93
C TRP A 365 11.26 0.18 -4.24
N VAL A 366 12.12 -0.13 -5.21
CA VAL A 366 11.79 -0.73 -6.49
C VAL A 366 12.96 -1.60 -6.96
N GLY A 367 12.66 -2.69 -7.66
CA GLY A 367 13.64 -3.66 -8.11
C GLY A 367 14.12 -4.61 -6.99
N LYS A 368 15.30 -5.19 -7.17
CA LYS A 368 15.85 -6.23 -6.29
C LYS A 368 16.58 -5.65 -5.08
N THR A 369 16.48 -6.33 -3.95
CA THR A 369 17.28 -6.04 -2.75
C THR A 369 18.69 -6.62 -2.86
N GLU A 370 19.60 -6.13 -2.03
CA GLU A 370 20.98 -6.65 -1.97
C GLU A 370 21.00 -8.14 -1.59
N GLU A 371 20.08 -8.58 -0.73
CA GLU A 371 19.93 -9.96 -0.28
C GLU A 371 19.51 -10.87 -1.43
N GLN A 372 18.52 -10.44 -2.23
CA GLN A 372 18.06 -11.19 -3.42
C GLN A 372 19.19 -11.33 -4.45
N LEU A 373 19.97 -10.27 -4.70
CA LEU A 373 21.10 -10.35 -5.63
C LEU A 373 22.17 -11.31 -5.14
N LYS A 374 22.45 -11.38 -3.83
CA LYS A 374 23.36 -12.35 -3.24
C LYS A 374 22.88 -13.79 -3.38
N GLU A 375 21.58 -14.02 -3.12
CA GLU A 375 20.96 -15.35 -3.27
C GLU A 375 20.98 -15.83 -4.73
N GLU A 376 20.75 -14.93 -5.68
CA GLU A 376 20.80 -15.21 -7.12
C GLU A 376 22.24 -15.31 -7.68
N GLY A 377 23.26 -14.97 -6.88
CA GLY A 377 24.66 -14.99 -7.31
C GLY A 377 25.00 -13.91 -8.34
N VAL A 378 24.25 -12.82 -8.39
CA VAL A 378 24.49 -11.69 -9.30
C VAL A 378 25.63 -10.83 -8.78
N ASN A 379 26.62 -10.54 -9.63
CA ASN A 379 27.66 -9.57 -9.33
C ASN A 379 27.08 -8.15 -9.44
N TYR A 380 27.12 -7.42 -8.36
CA TYR A 380 26.56 -6.06 -8.31
C TYR A 380 27.58 -5.09 -7.69
N LYS A 381 27.37 -3.81 -7.97
CA LYS A 381 27.96 -2.68 -7.25
C LYS A 381 26.85 -1.92 -6.53
N LYS A 382 27.20 -1.28 -5.41
CA LYS A 382 26.25 -0.49 -4.64
C LYS A 382 26.77 0.91 -4.36
N GLY A 383 25.88 1.87 -4.39
CA GLY A 383 26.11 3.23 -3.92
C GLY A 383 25.11 3.62 -2.84
N VAL A 384 25.60 4.31 -1.83
CA VAL A 384 24.78 4.80 -0.72
C VAL A 384 25.10 6.26 -0.47
N PHE A 385 24.06 7.07 -0.26
CA PHE A 385 24.20 8.46 0.13
C PHE A 385 23.24 8.83 1.26
N PRO A 386 23.72 9.27 2.44
CA PRO A 386 22.89 9.66 3.56
C PRO A 386 22.29 11.05 3.36
N PHE A 387 21.03 11.25 3.71
CA PHE A 387 20.40 12.59 3.67
C PHE A 387 21.08 13.61 4.59
N LEU A 388 21.79 13.15 5.61
CA LEU A 388 22.64 14.01 6.47
C LEU A 388 23.66 14.84 5.66
N ALA A 389 24.09 14.37 4.49
CA ALA A 389 25.01 15.08 3.60
C ALA A 389 24.29 15.95 2.55
N SER A 390 22.96 15.89 2.46
CA SER A 390 22.15 16.69 1.53
C SER A 390 21.91 18.10 2.04
N GLY A 391 22.25 19.12 1.25
CA GLY A 391 21.96 20.52 1.58
C GLY A 391 20.47 20.81 1.75
N ARG A 392 19.61 20.21 0.90
CA ARG A 392 18.15 20.36 0.99
C ARG A 392 17.60 19.73 2.26
N ALA A 393 18.02 18.51 2.60
CA ALA A 393 17.60 17.83 3.82
C ALA A 393 17.98 18.61 5.07
N LYS A 394 19.19 19.21 5.09
CA LYS A 394 19.61 20.13 6.17
C LYS A 394 18.73 21.36 6.26
N ALA A 395 18.41 22.00 5.14
CA ALA A 395 17.53 23.17 5.12
C ALA A 395 16.10 22.85 5.60
N MET A 396 15.65 21.61 5.42
CA MET A 396 14.37 21.09 5.93
C MET A 396 14.45 20.64 7.38
N GLN A 397 15.65 20.54 7.96
CA GLN A 397 15.93 19.93 9.27
C GLN A 397 15.44 18.45 9.39
N ASP A 398 15.33 17.79 8.25
CA ASP A 398 14.97 16.37 8.13
C ASP A 398 16.07 15.64 7.35
N THR A 399 17.04 15.15 8.09
CA THR A 399 18.26 14.51 7.56
C THR A 399 18.28 13.00 7.78
N SER A 400 17.16 12.43 8.20
CA SER A 400 17.06 11.01 8.50
C SER A 400 17.16 10.15 7.23
N GLY A 401 17.88 9.03 7.34
CA GLY A 401 17.91 8.00 6.32
C GLY A 401 18.90 8.21 5.18
N MET A 402 18.67 7.48 4.08
CA MET A 402 19.60 7.36 2.96
C MET A 402 18.92 6.92 1.67
N VAL A 403 19.63 7.10 0.56
CA VAL A 403 19.36 6.48 -0.74
C VAL A 403 20.40 5.39 -0.97
N LYS A 404 19.95 4.20 -1.39
CA LYS A 404 20.78 3.07 -1.81
C LYS A 404 20.43 2.66 -3.23
N ILE A 405 21.42 2.51 -4.11
CA ILE A 405 21.29 2.05 -5.49
C ILE A 405 22.13 0.79 -5.67
N LEU A 406 21.56 -0.18 -6.39
CA LEU A 406 22.21 -1.43 -6.78
C LEU A 406 22.26 -1.50 -8.30
N ALA A 407 23.42 -1.84 -8.85
CA ALA A 407 23.64 -1.96 -10.29
C ALA A 407 24.40 -3.24 -10.64
N ASP A 408 24.15 -3.78 -11.81
CA ASP A 408 24.94 -4.87 -12.36
C ASP A 408 26.41 -4.44 -12.55
N ALA A 409 27.35 -5.23 -12.07
CA ALA A 409 28.77 -4.87 -12.09
C ALA A 409 29.39 -4.84 -13.49
N ALA A 410 28.80 -5.56 -14.45
CA ALA A 410 29.31 -5.69 -15.82
C ALA A 410 28.64 -4.72 -16.79
N THR A 411 27.31 -4.56 -16.70
CA THR A 411 26.53 -3.77 -17.65
C THR A 411 26.18 -2.38 -17.15
N ASP A 412 26.34 -2.10 -15.86
CA ASP A 412 25.93 -0.88 -15.18
C ASP A 412 24.40 -0.68 -15.10
N THR A 413 23.61 -1.61 -15.60
CA THR A 413 22.14 -1.54 -15.54
C THR A 413 21.67 -1.46 -14.08
N MET A 414 20.78 -0.55 -13.77
CA MET A 414 20.21 -0.45 -12.42
C MET A 414 19.38 -1.69 -12.11
N LEU A 415 19.61 -2.31 -10.94
CA LEU A 415 18.92 -3.51 -10.46
C LEU A 415 17.91 -3.20 -9.35
N GLY A 416 18.13 -2.11 -8.61
CA GLY A 416 17.24 -1.70 -7.55
C GLY A 416 17.61 -0.36 -6.95
N MET A 417 16.57 0.31 -6.40
CA MET A 417 16.71 1.56 -5.64
C MET A 417 15.89 1.43 -4.35
N HIS A 418 16.49 1.81 -3.23
CA HIS A 418 15.91 1.72 -1.90
C HIS A 418 16.14 3.01 -1.15
N ILE A 419 15.10 3.57 -0.56
CA ILE A 419 15.17 4.88 0.09
C ILE A 419 14.47 4.79 1.45
N VAL A 420 15.12 5.29 2.49
CA VAL A 420 14.46 5.68 3.73
C VAL A 420 14.75 7.16 3.94
N GLY A 421 13.70 7.98 4.12
CA GLY A 421 13.93 9.43 4.29
C GLY A 421 12.73 10.28 3.91
N PRO A 422 12.90 11.62 3.93
CA PRO A 422 11.83 12.55 3.58
C PRO A 422 11.42 12.41 2.11
N HIS A 423 10.11 12.39 1.86
CA HIS A 423 9.52 12.33 0.52
C HIS A 423 10.03 11.16 -0.34
N SER A 424 10.38 10.03 0.29
CA SER A 424 10.89 8.88 -0.46
C SER A 424 9.84 8.30 -1.42
N SER A 425 8.56 8.47 -1.11
CA SER A 425 7.42 8.08 -1.96
C SER A 425 7.43 8.78 -3.33
N GLU A 426 7.84 10.05 -3.36
CA GLU A 426 7.97 10.83 -4.60
C GLU A 426 9.32 10.55 -5.29
N LEU A 427 10.39 10.41 -4.50
CA LEU A 427 11.74 10.19 -5.00
C LEU A 427 11.90 8.85 -5.72
N ILE A 428 11.20 7.80 -5.27
CA ILE A 428 11.31 6.45 -5.85
C ILE A 428 10.92 6.41 -7.34
N GLY A 429 10.11 7.38 -7.79
CA GLY A 429 9.74 7.51 -9.19
C GLY A 429 10.93 7.59 -10.15
N HIS A 430 12.07 8.14 -9.72
CA HIS A 430 13.31 8.12 -10.51
C HIS A 430 13.81 6.69 -10.74
N GLY A 431 13.76 5.86 -9.68
CA GLY A 431 14.13 4.44 -9.78
C GLY A 431 13.18 3.67 -10.69
N VAL A 432 11.87 3.92 -10.59
CA VAL A 432 10.86 3.29 -11.45
C VAL A 432 11.14 3.61 -12.92
N LEU A 433 11.32 4.88 -13.26
CA LEU A 433 11.63 5.29 -14.63
C LEU A 433 12.94 4.68 -15.14
N THR A 434 13.98 4.63 -14.29
CA THR A 434 15.28 4.06 -14.69
C THR A 434 15.14 2.56 -14.97
N LEU A 435 14.42 1.80 -14.13
CA LEU A 435 14.16 0.37 -14.38
C LEU A 435 13.29 0.13 -15.59
N GLU A 436 12.23 0.93 -15.78
CA GLU A 436 11.30 0.76 -16.90
C GLU A 436 11.98 0.97 -18.26
N PHE A 437 12.94 1.88 -18.31
CA PHE A 437 13.74 2.16 -19.53
C PHE A 437 15.06 1.38 -19.60
N GLU A 438 15.26 0.37 -18.71
CA GLU A 438 16.50 -0.42 -18.62
C GLU A 438 17.76 0.47 -18.52
N GLY A 439 17.63 1.61 -17.82
CA GLY A 439 18.69 2.62 -17.69
C GLY A 439 19.84 2.14 -16.82
N SER A 440 21.03 2.67 -17.13
CA SER A 440 22.23 2.46 -16.34
C SER A 440 22.34 3.45 -15.18
N VAL A 441 23.20 3.15 -14.20
CA VAL A 441 23.54 4.10 -13.14
C VAL A 441 24.27 5.31 -13.72
N GLU A 442 25.06 5.14 -14.78
CA GLU A 442 25.72 6.26 -15.50
C GLU A 442 24.68 7.21 -16.14
N ASP A 443 23.49 6.74 -16.57
CA ASP A 443 22.42 7.61 -17.07
C ASP A 443 21.90 8.53 -15.96
N ILE A 444 21.77 8.03 -14.72
CA ILE A 444 21.45 8.87 -13.55
C ILE A 444 22.55 9.89 -13.30
N VAL A 445 23.82 9.47 -13.35
CA VAL A 445 25.00 10.34 -13.13
C VAL A 445 25.09 11.46 -14.15
N ARG A 446 24.69 11.22 -15.40
CA ARG A 446 24.70 12.24 -16.46
C ARG A 446 23.48 13.14 -16.46
N THR A 447 22.45 12.79 -15.72
CA THR A 447 21.22 13.59 -15.60
C THR A 447 21.49 14.80 -14.71
N VAL A 448 21.06 15.99 -15.16
CA VAL A 448 21.17 17.22 -14.38
C VAL A 448 19.97 17.32 -13.45
N PHE A 449 20.22 17.29 -12.14
CA PHE A 449 19.21 17.52 -11.12
C PHE A 449 19.16 18.99 -10.69
N SER A 450 17.98 19.48 -10.34
CA SER A 450 17.84 20.86 -9.83
C SER A 450 18.46 21.00 -8.43
N HIS A 451 19.04 22.17 -8.16
CA HIS A 451 19.68 22.50 -6.88
C HIS A 451 18.95 23.65 -6.16
N PRO A 452 18.70 23.55 -4.82
CA PRO A 452 18.91 22.35 -3.99
C PRO A 452 17.64 21.49 -3.94
N THR A 453 17.77 20.17 -4.09
CA THR A 453 16.66 19.20 -4.00
C THR A 453 17.08 17.93 -3.27
N LEU A 454 16.09 17.14 -2.81
CA LEU A 454 16.34 15.81 -2.27
C LEU A 454 16.77 14.80 -3.37
N SER A 455 16.39 15.05 -4.62
CA SER A 455 16.78 14.21 -5.77
C SER A 455 18.30 14.18 -5.99
N GLU A 456 19.04 15.19 -5.54
CA GLU A 456 20.51 15.18 -5.57
C GLU A 456 21.11 14.04 -4.74
N ALA A 457 20.39 13.53 -3.73
CA ALA A 457 20.82 12.34 -2.98
C ALA A 457 20.82 11.07 -3.86
N ILE A 458 19.92 10.98 -4.84
CA ILE A 458 19.91 9.87 -5.83
C ILE A 458 21.12 10.00 -6.76
N HIS A 459 21.43 11.21 -7.23
CA HIS A 459 22.58 11.46 -8.05
C HIS A 459 23.91 11.09 -7.34
N GLU A 460 24.06 11.50 -6.09
CA GLU A 460 25.21 11.18 -5.26
C GLU A 460 25.33 9.67 -4.94
N ALA A 461 24.18 9.00 -4.68
CA ALA A 461 24.17 7.56 -4.52
C ALA A 461 24.60 6.83 -5.80
N ALA A 462 24.18 7.32 -6.98
CA ALA A 462 24.61 6.81 -8.27
C ALA A 462 26.14 7.00 -8.46
N LEU A 463 26.67 8.19 -8.21
CA LEU A 463 28.10 8.45 -8.20
C LEU A 463 28.87 7.53 -7.24
N SER A 464 28.29 7.24 -6.08
CA SER A 464 28.90 6.38 -5.05
C SER A 464 29.06 4.93 -5.52
N CYS A 465 28.26 4.44 -6.47
CA CYS A 465 28.41 3.10 -7.06
C CYS A 465 29.82 2.86 -7.63
N ASP A 466 30.44 3.91 -8.19
CA ASP A 466 31.78 3.86 -8.79
C ASP A 466 32.83 4.60 -7.96
N GLY A 467 32.53 4.93 -6.70
CA GLY A 467 33.45 5.67 -5.84
C GLY A 467 33.71 7.09 -6.32
N ARG A 468 32.74 7.73 -6.97
CA ARG A 468 32.79 9.10 -7.52
C ARG A 468 31.95 10.11 -6.74
N ALA A 469 31.35 9.74 -5.61
CA ALA A 469 30.57 10.67 -4.79
C ALA A 469 31.39 11.91 -4.44
N ILE A 470 30.77 13.08 -4.50
CA ILE A 470 31.44 14.37 -4.29
C ILE A 470 31.25 14.86 -2.84
N HIS A 471 30.05 14.67 -2.29
CA HIS A 471 29.67 15.26 -1.00
C HIS A 471 29.81 14.29 0.18
N ILE A 472 30.34 13.07 -0.06
CA ILE A 472 30.74 12.12 0.99
C ILE A 472 32.08 11.49 0.66
N PRO A 473 32.86 11.00 1.67
CA PRO A 473 34.07 10.21 1.42
C PRO A 473 33.74 8.90 0.70
N ASN A 474 34.44 8.62 -0.39
CA ASN A 474 34.32 7.35 -1.08
C ASN A 474 35.04 6.25 -0.28
N ARG A 475 34.30 5.25 0.20
CA ARG A 475 34.82 4.07 0.87
C ARG A 475 35.27 3.10 -0.22
N ASN A 476 36.54 2.94 -0.44
CA ASN A 476 37.22 2.08 -1.43
C ASN A 476 37.68 2.82 -2.71
N ARG A 477 38.85 3.31 -2.64
CA ARG A 477 39.77 3.33 -3.77
C ARG A 477 40.86 2.30 -3.56
#